data_35502d66f5ea7620996a6675c7f9ae19
#
_entry.id   35502d66f5ea7620996a6675c7f9ae19
#
_cell.length_a   1.000
_cell.length_b   1.000
_cell.length_c   1.000
_cell.angle_alpha   90.00
_cell.angle_beta   90.00
_cell.angle_gamma   90.00
#
_symmetry.space_group_name_H-M   'P 1'
#
loop_
_entity.id
_entity.type
_entity.pdbx_description
1 polymer ?
#
loop_
_entity_poly.entity_id
_entity_poly.type
_entity_poly.pdbx_seq_one_letter_code
_entity_poly.pdbx_strand_id
1 'polypeptide(L)'
;MPKPKAVLYDFDGMLTHGERFSDKYAQEFGIDIAVMSPFFDEPMKQCLLDRADLKEELEKVLAEWKWPGTVDELLEYWFAIGEIDKEAFASVAKLKSQGAVVCLATNQEKYRIAYVTKKFALDTIFDEIFCCTNLHAFKHNAKGLEKIYQTLKEKYGIENKSEIMYWDDRSNNVENLIKEGFNGQLYKDFAGFKETLSASGFEI
;
A
#
# COMPACT_ATOMS: atom_id res chain seq x y z
N MET A 1 22.00 -12.06 8.20
CA MET A 1 20.94 -12.71 7.37
C MET A 1 21.41 -12.69 5.92
N PRO A 2 21.05 -13.65 5.07
CA PRO A 2 21.38 -13.55 3.64
C PRO A 2 20.71 -12.30 3.04
N LYS A 3 21.33 -11.70 2.03
CA LYS A 3 20.81 -10.54 1.31
C LYS A 3 19.46 -10.91 0.65
N PRO A 4 18.38 -10.17 0.91
CA PRO A 4 17.09 -10.41 0.27
C PRO A 4 17.17 -10.28 -1.26
N LYS A 5 16.44 -11.14 -1.98
CA LYS A 5 16.34 -11.05 -3.44
C LYS A 5 15.25 -10.07 -3.88
N ALA A 6 14.19 -9.94 -3.06
CA ALA A 6 13.14 -8.95 -3.28
C ALA A 6 12.89 -8.10 -2.05
N VAL A 7 12.51 -6.83 -2.29
CA VAL A 7 12.08 -5.89 -1.25
C VAL A 7 10.72 -5.33 -1.64
N LEU A 8 9.72 -5.54 -0.79
CA LEU A 8 8.37 -5.05 -0.97
C LEU A 8 8.08 -3.87 -0.04
N TYR A 9 7.50 -2.83 -0.61
CA TYR A 9 7.11 -1.60 0.08
C TYR A 9 5.59 -1.53 0.24
N ASP A 10 5.13 -1.06 1.40
CA ASP A 10 3.77 -0.51 1.49
C ASP A 10 3.72 0.89 0.89
N PHE A 11 2.53 1.35 0.53
CA PHE A 11 2.33 2.71 0.02
C PHE A 11 2.01 3.70 1.15
N ASP A 12 0.86 3.53 1.80
CA ASP A 12 0.43 4.40 2.88
C ASP A 12 1.21 4.10 4.16
N GLY A 13 1.72 5.15 4.82
CA GLY A 13 2.53 5.03 6.03
C GLY A 13 4.00 4.70 5.79
N MET A 14 4.41 4.41 4.54
CA MET A 14 5.82 4.17 4.18
C MET A 14 6.30 5.07 3.04
N LEU A 15 5.67 5.00 1.87
CA LEU A 15 5.99 5.85 0.73
C LEU A 15 5.24 7.18 0.77
N THR A 16 4.14 7.23 1.50
CA THR A 16 3.38 8.46 1.75
C THR A 16 3.07 8.59 3.23
N HIS A 17 3.08 9.84 3.69
CA HIS A 17 2.71 10.21 5.06
C HIS A 17 1.56 11.21 5.03
N GLY A 18 0.74 11.21 6.06
CA GLY A 18 -0.38 12.14 6.19
C GLY A 18 -1.47 11.60 7.09
N GLU A 19 -2.45 12.45 7.33
CA GLU A 19 -3.65 12.08 8.07
C GLU A 19 -4.49 11.10 7.26
N ARG A 20 -5.25 10.27 7.95
CA ARG A 20 -6.28 9.46 7.27
C ARG A 20 -7.33 10.38 6.69
N PHE A 21 -7.85 10.02 5.52
CA PHE A 21 -8.92 10.77 4.87
C PHE A 21 -10.10 11.01 5.80
N SER A 22 -10.58 9.98 6.51
CA SER A 22 -11.72 10.08 7.42
C SER A 22 -11.49 11.09 8.54
N ASP A 23 -10.29 11.13 9.12
CA ASP A 23 -9.95 12.03 10.23
C ASP A 23 -9.89 13.48 9.73
N LYS A 24 -9.17 13.71 8.64
CA LYS A 24 -9.07 15.02 8.00
C LYS A 24 -10.43 15.55 7.55
N TYR A 25 -11.21 14.70 6.88
CA TYR A 25 -12.53 15.05 6.38
C TYR A 25 -13.49 15.41 7.53
N ALA A 26 -13.54 14.57 8.56
CA ALA A 26 -14.36 14.79 9.74
C ALA A 26 -14.05 16.13 10.41
N GLN A 27 -12.77 16.46 10.56
CA GLN A 27 -12.32 17.73 11.12
C GLN A 27 -12.70 18.92 10.24
N GLU A 28 -12.45 18.85 8.92
CA GLU A 28 -12.63 19.95 7.99
C GLU A 28 -14.12 20.27 7.74
N PHE A 29 -14.96 19.23 7.64
CA PHE A 29 -16.40 19.40 7.37
C PHE A 29 -17.29 19.34 8.63
N GLY A 30 -16.71 19.21 9.81
CA GLY A 30 -17.45 19.18 11.07
C GLY A 30 -18.41 18.00 11.18
N ILE A 31 -17.98 16.82 10.72
CA ILE A 31 -18.76 15.58 10.73
C ILE A 31 -18.20 14.65 11.80
N ASP A 32 -19.07 13.97 12.54
CA ASP A 32 -18.63 12.90 13.43
C ASP A 32 -18.06 11.74 12.59
N ILE A 33 -16.86 11.29 12.90
CA ILE A 33 -16.21 10.17 12.23
C ILE A 33 -17.07 8.88 12.29
N ALA A 34 -17.91 8.75 13.31
CA ALA A 34 -18.85 7.65 13.44
C ALA A 34 -19.87 7.58 12.28
N VAL A 35 -20.16 8.71 11.62
CA VAL A 35 -21.00 8.77 10.41
C VAL A 35 -20.28 8.14 9.20
N MET A 36 -18.95 8.26 9.14
CA MET A 36 -18.15 7.74 8.03
C MET A 36 -17.74 6.27 8.22
N SER A 37 -17.60 5.83 9.47
CA SER A 37 -17.08 4.50 9.81
C SER A 37 -17.80 3.34 9.11
N PRO A 38 -19.15 3.30 9.01
CA PRO A 38 -19.85 2.21 8.34
C PRO A 38 -19.43 2.01 6.88
N PHE A 39 -19.10 3.10 6.16
CA PHE A 39 -18.60 3.02 4.80
C PHE A 39 -17.24 2.29 4.72
N PHE A 40 -16.31 2.62 5.62
CA PHE A 40 -14.98 1.99 5.64
C PHE A 40 -15.01 0.56 6.18
N ASP A 41 -15.99 0.23 7.02
CA ASP A 41 -16.12 -1.10 7.61
C ASP A 41 -16.60 -2.16 6.63
N GLU A 42 -17.44 -1.81 5.66
CA GLU A 42 -17.96 -2.80 4.70
C GLU A 42 -17.92 -2.33 3.23
N PRO A 43 -18.60 -1.27 2.75
CA PRO A 43 -18.59 -0.88 1.34
C PRO A 43 -17.18 -0.71 0.77
N MET A 44 -16.30 -0.02 1.49
CA MET A 44 -14.92 0.18 1.07
C MET A 44 -14.14 -1.13 0.92
N LYS A 45 -14.35 -2.11 1.80
CA LYS A 45 -13.72 -3.44 1.69
C LYS A 45 -14.16 -4.17 0.43
N GLN A 46 -15.42 -4.02 0.00
CA GLN A 46 -15.89 -4.61 -1.25
C GLN A 46 -15.25 -3.91 -2.46
N CYS A 47 -15.08 -2.58 -2.41
CA CYS A 47 -14.37 -1.83 -3.44
C CYS A 47 -12.90 -2.22 -3.54
N LEU A 48 -12.21 -2.40 -2.41
CA LEU A 48 -10.83 -2.89 -2.36
C LEU A 48 -10.65 -4.25 -3.02
N LEU A 49 -11.66 -5.13 -2.92
CA LEU A 49 -11.63 -6.47 -3.52
C LEU A 49 -12.21 -6.52 -4.94
N ASP A 50 -12.51 -5.37 -5.53
CA ASP A 50 -13.15 -5.22 -6.86
C ASP A 50 -14.51 -5.94 -6.97
N ARG A 51 -15.29 -5.92 -5.88
CA ARG A 51 -16.63 -6.50 -5.79
C ARG A 51 -17.74 -5.45 -5.81
N ALA A 52 -17.37 -4.17 -5.63
CA ALA A 52 -18.23 -3.00 -5.72
C ALA A 52 -17.47 -1.84 -6.38
N ASP A 53 -18.16 -0.89 -6.94
CA ASP A 53 -17.57 0.32 -7.51
C ASP A 53 -17.52 1.43 -6.47
N LEU A 54 -16.33 2.02 -6.23
CA LEU A 54 -16.15 3.05 -5.22
C LEU A 54 -17.01 4.29 -5.50
N LYS A 55 -17.17 4.68 -6.77
CA LYS A 55 -17.99 5.85 -7.13
C LYS A 55 -19.45 5.62 -6.81
N GLU A 56 -19.97 4.43 -7.14
CA GLU A 56 -21.35 4.05 -6.84
C GLU A 56 -21.62 3.98 -5.32
N GLU A 57 -20.65 3.49 -4.56
CA GLU A 57 -20.79 3.42 -3.10
C GLU A 57 -20.67 4.80 -2.44
N LEU A 58 -19.80 5.68 -2.94
CA LEU A 58 -19.68 7.06 -2.45
C LEU A 58 -20.92 7.89 -2.75
N GLU A 59 -21.55 7.72 -3.92
CA GLU A 59 -22.78 8.44 -4.29
C GLU A 59 -23.87 8.28 -3.22
N LYS A 60 -23.94 7.11 -2.57
CA LYS A 60 -24.93 6.79 -1.54
C LYS A 60 -24.72 7.57 -0.25
N VAL A 61 -23.50 8.04 0.01
CA VAL A 61 -23.13 8.68 1.30
C VAL A 61 -22.79 10.16 1.18
N LEU A 62 -22.74 10.74 -0.02
CA LEU A 62 -22.37 12.15 -0.22
C LEU A 62 -23.21 13.11 0.63
N ALA A 63 -24.54 12.90 0.64
CA ALA A 63 -25.45 13.77 1.39
C ALA A 63 -25.26 13.62 2.90
N GLU A 64 -25.04 12.40 3.38
CA GLU A 64 -24.78 12.12 4.79
C GLU A 64 -23.44 12.71 5.24
N TRP A 65 -22.43 12.65 4.38
CA TRP A 65 -21.11 13.26 4.60
C TRP A 65 -21.10 14.77 4.35
N LYS A 66 -22.23 15.36 3.95
CA LYS A 66 -22.38 16.79 3.65
C LYS A 66 -21.38 17.28 2.58
N TRP A 67 -20.98 16.41 1.66
CA TRP A 67 -20.10 16.81 0.56
C TRP A 67 -20.86 17.69 -0.44
N PRO A 68 -20.39 18.92 -0.75
CA PRO A 68 -21.13 19.85 -1.59
C PRO A 68 -20.97 19.63 -3.10
N GLY A 69 -20.07 18.73 -3.49
CA GLY A 69 -19.67 18.50 -4.87
C GLY A 69 -20.07 17.13 -5.41
N THR A 70 -19.44 16.75 -6.49
CA THR A 70 -19.59 15.45 -7.15
C THR A 70 -18.69 14.39 -6.49
N VAL A 71 -18.92 13.11 -6.80
CA VAL A 71 -18.04 12.01 -6.39
C VAL A 71 -16.62 12.18 -6.95
N ASP A 72 -16.48 12.65 -8.18
CA ASP A 72 -15.16 12.86 -8.79
C ASP A 72 -14.35 13.91 -8.05
N GLU A 73 -14.98 15.02 -7.65
CA GLU A 73 -14.35 16.04 -6.81
C GLU A 73 -13.98 15.51 -5.42
N LEU A 74 -14.81 14.64 -4.82
CA LEU A 74 -14.49 13.96 -3.57
C LEU A 74 -13.28 13.04 -3.71
N LEU A 75 -13.19 12.29 -4.79
CA LEU A 75 -12.05 11.42 -5.06
C LEU A 75 -10.76 12.22 -5.29
N GLU A 76 -10.83 13.34 -6.01
CA GLU A 76 -9.68 14.25 -6.19
C GLU A 76 -9.21 14.80 -4.84
N TYR A 77 -10.15 15.27 -4.00
CA TYR A 77 -9.85 15.73 -2.64
C TYR A 77 -9.20 14.60 -1.81
N TRP A 78 -9.81 13.42 -1.78
CA TRP A 78 -9.31 12.28 -1.01
C TRP A 78 -7.92 11.84 -1.45
N PHE A 79 -7.73 11.66 -2.75
CA PHE A 79 -6.47 11.12 -3.28
C PHE A 79 -5.30 12.12 -3.24
N ALA A 80 -5.62 13.41 -3.09
CA ALA A 80 -4.62 14.46 -2.91
C ALA A 80 -4.03 14.49 -1.49
N ILE A 81 -4.66 13.82 -0.51
CA ILE A 81 -4.19 13.80 0.87
C ILE A 81 -2.92 12.98 0.99
N GLY A 82 -1.96 13.52 1.74
CA GLY A 82 -0.67 12.91 2.00
C GLY A 82 0.47 13.47 1.14
N GLU A 83 1.64 13.39 1.72
CA GLU A 83 2.91 13.80 1.11
C GLU A 83 3.79 12.59 0.85
N ILE A 84 4.59 12.63 -0.21
CA ILE A 84 5.53 11.54 -0.52
C ILE A 84 6.76 11.60 0.39
N ASP A 85 7.24 10.46 0.83
CA ASP A 85 8.57 10.30 1.39
C ASP A 85 9.60 10.17 0.26
N LYS A 86 10.32 11.28 0.01
CA LYS A 86 11.30 11.34 -1.08
C LYS A 86 12.48 10.39 -0.87
N GLU A 87 12.87 10.15 0.37
CA GLU A 87 14.01 9.26 0.70
C GLU A 87 13.61 7.80 0.47
N ALA A 88 12.40 7.41 0.91
CA ALA A 88 11.86 6.09 0.66
C ALA A 88 11.70 5.83 -0.86
N PHE A 89 11.18 6.78 -1.63
CA PHE A 89 11.13 6.66 -3.09
C PHE A 89 12.51 6.54 -3.74
N ALA A 90 13.48 7.37 -3.32
CA ALA A 90 14.84 7.33 -3.87
C ALA A 90 15.56 6.01 -3.55
N SER A 91 15.21 5.33 -2.45
CA SER A 91 15.80 4.05 -2.09
C SER A 91 15.45 2.92 -3.06
N VAL A 92 14.32 3.01 -3.77
CA VAL A 92 13.90 2.01 -4.77
C VAL A 92 14.96 1.85 -5.86
N ALA A 93 15.40 2.97 -6.46
CA ALA A 93 16.43 2.94 -7.50
C ALA A 93 17.77 2.38 -7.00
N LYS A 94 18.15 2.70 -5.76
CA LYS A 94 19.36 2.18 -5.14
C LYS A 94 19.31 0.66 -4.94
N LEU A 95 18.17 0.12 -4.49
CA LEU A 95 17.97 -1.31 -4.32
C LEU A 95 18.02 -2.05 -5.67
N LYS A 96 17.33 -1.52 -6.68
CA LYS A 96 17.32 -2.08 -8.05
C LYS A 96 18.73 -2.11 -8.65
N SER A 97 19.53 -1.05 -8.47
CA SER A 97 20.90 -0.98 -8.96
C SER A 97 21.82 -2.04 -8.31
N GLN A 98 21.43 -2.59 -7.16
CA GLN A 98 22.14 -3.66 -6.45
C GLN A 98 21.54 -5.04 -6.69
N GLY A 99 20.65 -5.17 -7.67
CA GLY A 99 20.08 -6.42 -8.14
C GLY A 99 18.88 -6.94 -7.35
N ALA A 100 18.28 -6.13 -6.48
CA ALA A 100 17.04 -6.51 -5.82
C ALA A 100 15.84 -6.31 -6.77
N VAL A 101 14.87 -7.22 -6.72
CA VAL A 101 13.54 -7.02 -7.27
C VAL A 101 12.78 -6.13 -6.30
N VAL A 102 12.30 -4.97 -6.74
CA VAL A 102 11.63 -4.01 -5.85
C VAL A 102 10.18 -3.82 -6.26
N CYS A 103 9.27 -4.17 -5.37
CA CYS A 103 7.84 -4.17 -5.66
C CYS A 103 7.08 -3.26 -4.69
N LEU A 104 5.94 -2.77 -5.15
CA LEU A 104 4.93 -2.14 -4.33
C LEU A 104 3.85 -3.17 -3.97
N ALA A 105 3.44 -3.24 -2.71
CA ALA A 105 2.33 -4.07 -2.28
C ALA A 105 1.39 -3.25 -1.38
N THR A 106 0.18 -2.98 -1.85
CA THR A 106 -0.73 -2.03 -1.20
C THR A 106 -2.19 -2.47 -1.24
N ASN A 107 -2.98 -2.05 -0.25
CA ASN A 107 -4.42 -2.23 -0.26
C ASN A 107 -5.08 -0.96 -0.79
N GLN A 108 -5.18 -0.84 -2.10
CA GLN A 108 -5.83 0.27 -2.77
C GLN A 108 -6.96 -0.23 -3.66
N GLU A 109 -7.99 0.59 -3.84
CA GLU A 109 -9.03 0.35 -4.83
C GLU A 109 -8.59 0.87 -6.22
N LYS A 110 -9.33 0.52 -7.26
CA LYS A 110 -8.93 0.72 -8.66
C LYS A 110 -8.69 2.18 -9.05
N TYR A 111 -9.47 3.12 -8.54
CA TYR A 111 -9.31 4.55 -8.90
C TYR A 111 -8.10 5.17 -8.21
N ARG A 112 -7.88 4.85 -6.93
CA ARG A 112 -6.73 5.38 -6.20
C ARG A 112 -5.42 4.79 -6.70
N ILE A 113 -5.35 3.49 -6.96
CA ILE A 113 -4.11 2.91 -7.50
C ILE A 113 -3.80 3.48 -8.89
N ALA A 114 -4.80 3.68 -9.76
CA ALA A 114 -4.62 4.33 -11.05
C ALA A 114 -4.12 5.78 -10.91
N TYR A 115 -4.73 6.54 -9.98
CA TYR A 115 -4.33 7.91 -9.70
C TYR A 115 -2.88 8.03 -9.23
N VAL A 116 -2.49 7.26 -8.20
CA VAL A 116 -1.14 7.35 -7.64
C VAL A 116 -0.10 6.77 -8.61
N THR A 117 -0.44 5.73 -9.36
CA THR A 117 0.45 5.19 -10.40
C THR A 117 0.75 6.24 -11.47
N LYS A 118 -0.26 6.94 -11.96
CA LYS A 118 -0.07 8.03 -12.93
C LYS A 118 0.68 9.22 -12.33
N LYS A 119 0.32 9.62 -11.11
CA LYS A 119 0.91 10.80 -10.44
C LYS A 119 2.39 10.63 -10.14
N PHE A 120 2.82 9.44 -9.75
CA PHE A 120 4.19 9.15 -9.30
C PHE A 120 4.95 8.22 -10.27
N ALA A 121 4.37 7.87 -11.41
CA ALA A 121 4.95 6.96 -12.40
C ALA A 121 5.39 5.61 -11.78
N LEU A 122 4.56 5.05 -10.88
CA LEU A 122 4.92 3.88 -10.07
C LEU A 122 5.25 2.64 -10.93
N ASP A 123 4.61 2.50 -12.08
CA ASP A 123 4.85 1.45 -13.08
C ASP A 123 6.22 1.52 -13.76
N THR A 124 6.90 2.67 -13.69
CA THR A 124 8.29 2.83 -14.16
C THR A 124 9.31 2.66 -13.03
N ILE A 125 8.88 2.80 -11.78
CA ILE A 125 9.73 2.75 -10.59
C ILE A 125 9.83 1.33 -10.04
N PHE A 126 8.69 0.65 -9.86
CA PHE A 126 8.62 -0.70 -9.29
C PHE A 126 8.63 -1.78 -10.37
N ASP A 127 9.20 -2.94 -10.07
CA ASP A 127 9.20 -4.09 -10.97
C ASP A 127 7.82 -4.76 -11.03
N GLU A 128 7.07 -4.75 -9.91
CA GLU A 128 5.68 -5.20 -9.84
C GLU A 128 4.88 -4.30 -8.88
N ILE A 129 3.59 -4.16 -9.16
CA ILE A 129 2.62 -3.50 -8.28
C ILE A 129 1.55 -4.52 -7.88
N PHE A 130 1.59 -4.94 -6.64
CA PHE A 130 0.59 -5.80 -6.03
C PHE A 130 -0.44 -4.95 -5.31
N CYS A 131 -1.65 -4.93 -5.84
CA CYS A 131 -2.77 -4.21 -5.27
C CYS A 131 -3.90 -5.19 -4.94
N CYS A 132 -4.68 -4.92 -3.90
CA CYS A 132 -5.77 -5.82 -3.52
C CYS A 132 -6.80 -6.02 -4.66
N THR A 133 -6.96 -5.06 -5.55
CA THR A 133 -7.80 -5.19 -6.75
C THR A 133 -7.27 -6.23 -7.75
N ASN A 134 -5.96 -6.21 -8.07
CA ASN A 134 -5.39 -7.20 -9.01
C ASN A 134 -5.10 -8.55 -8.32
N LEU A 135 -4.89 -8.55 -7.01
CA LEU A 135 -4.78 -9.77 -6.22
C LEU A 135 -6.14 -10.43 -5.96
N HIS A 136 -7.26 -9.69 -6.05
CA HIS A 136 -8.58 -10.09 -5.54
C HIS A 136 -8.51 -10.66 -4.11
N ALA A 137 -7.65 -10.05 -3.30
CA ALA A 137 -7.35 -10.41 -1.91
C ALA A 137 -6.61 -9.25 -1.23
N PHE A 138 -6.72 -9.13 0.07
CA PHE A 138 -5.86 -8.20 0.82
C PHE A 138 -4.41 -8.68 0.79
N LYS A 139 -3.47 -7.75 0.59
CA LYS A 139 -2.03 -8.01 0.46
C LYS A 139 -1.40 -8.78 1.63
N HIS A 140 -2.01 -8.68 2.81
CA HIS A 140 -1.51 -9.22 4.08
C HIS A 140 -2.21 -10.51 4.53
N ASN A 141 -3.20 -11.02 3.79
CA ASN A 141 -3.82 -12.31 4.10
C ASN A 141 -3.13 -13.46 3.33
N ALA A 142 -3.30 -14.69 3.79
CA ALA A 142 -2.65 -15.87 3.22
C ALA A 142 -2.86 -15.99 1.69
N LYS A 143 -4.06 -15.68 1.18
CA LYS A 143 -4.36 -15.74 -0.26
C LYS A 143 -3.59 -14.67 -1.05
N GLY A 144 -3.53 -13.44 -0.54
CA GLY A 144 -2.80 -12.35 -1.18
C GLY A 144 -1.29 -12.61 -1.16
N LEU A 145 -0.77 -13.03 -0.01
CA LEU A 145 0.65 -13.35 0.16
C LEU A 145 1.09 -14.52 -0.72
N GLU A 146 0.25 -15.54 -0.88
CA GLU A 146 0.56 -16.64 -1.79
C GLU A 146 0.62 -16.19 -3.25
N LYS A 147 -0.30 -15.34 -3.70
CA LYS A 147 -0.27 -14.78 -5.06
C LYS A 147 0.97 -13.91 -5.31
N ILE A 148 1.35 -13.07 -4.34
CA ILE A 148 2.58 -12.28 -4.40
C ILE A 148 3.79 -13.22 -4.55
N TYR A 149 3.89 -14.23 -3.70
CA TYR A 149 4.98 -15.19 -3.74
C TYR A 149 5.05 -15.95 -5.08
N GLN A 150 3.93 -16.46 -5.57
CA GLN A 150 3.90 -17.20 -6.84
C GLN A 150 4.33 -16.31 -8.02
N THR A 151 3.88 -15.05 -8.06
CA THR A 151 4.33 -14.10 -9.09
C THR A 151 5.84 -13.87 -9.03
N LEU A 152 6.38 -13.66 -7.83
CA LEU A 152 7.82 -13.44 -7.65
C LEU A 152 8.65 -14.69 -7.96
N LYS A 153 8.14 -15.86 -7.64
CA LYS A 153 8.76 -17.14 -8.00
C LYS A 153 8.79 -17.36 -9.51
N GLU A 154 7.67 -17.20 -10.19
CA GLU A 154 7.53 -17.44 -11.62
C GLU A 154 8.31 -16.44 -12.48
N LYS A 155 8.25 -15.14 -12.13
CA LYS A 155 8.88 -14.09 -12.94
C LYS A 155 10.36 -13.86 -12.63
N TYR A 156 10.74 -14.03 -11.35
CA TYR A 156 12.08 -13.62 -10.87
C TYR A 156 12.89 -14.75 -10.23
N GLY A 157 12.37 -15.98 -10.22
CA GLY A 157 13.09 -17.14 -9.69
C GLY A 157 13.33 -17.09 -8.18
N ILE A 158 12.45 -16.46 -7.41
CA ILE A 158 12.55 -16.39 -5.94
C ILE A 158 11.99 -17.68 -5.36
N GLU A 159 12.85 -18.56 -4.87
CA GLU A 159 12.46 -19.92 -4.46
C GLU A 159 11.89 -20.00 -3.04
N ASN A 160 12.25 -19.06 -2.16
CA ASN A 160 11.82 -19.08 -0.76
C ASN A 160 11.21 -17.76 -0.36
N LYS A 161 10.08 -17.80 0.38
CA LYS A 161 9.42 -16.62 0.94
C LYS A 161 10.34 -15.79 1.85
N SER A 162 11.28 -16.43 2.55
CA SER A 162 12.27 -15.78 3.40
C SER A 162 13.30 -14.91 2.64
N GLU A 163 13.41 -15.08 1.31
CA GLU A 163 14.23 -14.23 0.43
C GLU A 163 13.53 -12.90 0.07
N ILE A 164 12.26 -12.74 0.50
CA ILE A 164 11.43 -11.57 0.26
C ILE A 164 11.34 -10.76 1.55
N MET A 165 12.02 -9.62 1.60
CA MET A 165 11.88 -8.66 2.68
C MET A 165 10.66 -7.78 2.41
N TYR A 166 9.67 -7.80 3.31
CA TYR A 166 8.40 -7.12 3.11
C TYR A 166 8.13 -6.16 4.25
N TRP A 167 8.02 -4.88 3.91
CA TRP A 167 7.80 -3.78 4.84
C TRP A 167 6.34 -3.36 4.90
N ASP A 168 5.84 -3.16 6.11
CA ASP A 168 4.48 -2.66 6.38
C ASP A 168 4.50 -1.82 7.67
N ASP A 169 3.70 -0.77 7.74
CA ASP A 169 3.62 0.14 8.90
C ASP A 169 2.76 -0.42 10.05
N ARG A 170 2.07 -1.54 9.81
CA ARG A 170 1.15 -2.15 10.78
C ARG A 170 1.68 -3.47 11.33
N SER A 171 1.84 -3.53 12.65
CA SER A 171 2.39 -4.71 13.33
C SER A 171 1.59 -6.01 13.06
N ASN A 172 0.25 -5.93 13.02
CA ASN A 172 -0.58 -7.09 12.73
C ASN A 172 -0.38 -7.63 11.29
N ASN A 173 -0.10 -6.75 10.33
CA ASN A 173 0.26 -7.19 8.98
C ASN A 173 1.62 -7.89 8.99
N VAL A 174 2.61 -7.31 9.67
CA VAL A 174 3.95 -7.90 9.81
C VAL A 174 3.90 -9.28 10.48
N GLU A 175 3.09 -9.45 11.53
CA GLU A 175 2.88 -10.76 12.17
C GLU A 175 2.35 -11.80 11.17
N ASN A 176 1.40 -11.42 10.32
CA ASN A 176 0.91 -12.30 9.25
C ASN A 176 1.98 -12.63 8.21
N LEU A 177 2.81 -11.64 7.82
CA LEU A 177 3.94 -11.87 6.90
C LEU A 177 4.91 -12.92 7.45
N ILE A 178 5.31 -12.77 8.72
CA ILE A 178 6.23 -13.69 9.39
C ILE A 178 5.60 -15.09 9.50
N LYS A 179 4.33 -15.17 9.89
CA LYS A 179 3.58 -16.42 9.96
C LYS A 179 3.55 -17.19 8.63
N GLU A 180 3.44 -16.45 7.52
CA GLU A 180 3.43 -17.02 6.17
C GLU A 180 4.83 -17.27 5.60
N GLY A 181 5.89 -17.03 6.38
CA GLY A 181 7.28 -17.35 6.05
C GLY A 181 8.05 -16.26 5.31
N PHE A 182 7.50 -15.06 5.20
CA PHE A 182 8.21 -13.90 4.65
C PHE A 182 9.16 -13.29 5.68
N ASN A 183 10.17 -12.55 5.21
CA ASN A 183 10.98 -11.69 6.05
C ASN A 183 10.24 -10.36 6.30
N GLY A 184 9.22 -10.41 7.16
CA GLY A 184 8.35 -9.28 7.50
C GLY A 184 9.07 -8.25 8.37
N GLN A 185 8.99 -6.96 8.02
CA GLN A 185 9.64 -5.86 8.71
C GLN A 185 8.64 -4.75 9.03
N LEU A 186 8.65 -4.27 10.28
CA LEU A 186 7.81 -3.14 10.68
C LEU A 186 8.48 -1.82 10.28
N TYR A 187 7.82 -1.08 9.40
CA TYR A 187 8.26 0.28 9.07
C TYR A 187 7.81 1.26 10.15
N LYS A 188 8.74 2.04 10.67
CA LYS A 188 8.47 3.13 11.62
C LYS A 188 8.93 4.47 11.04
N ASP A 189 10.12 4.47 10.45
CA ASP A 189 10.76 5.63 9.84
C ASP A 189 11.83 5.17 8.84
N PHE A 190 12.30 6.12 8.04
CA PHE A 190 13.32 5.84 7.03
C PHE A 190 14.69 5.48 7.63
N ALA A 191 15.01 5.98 8.83
CA ALA A 191 16.30 5.68 9.47
C ALA A 191 16.38 4.19 9.85
N GLY A 192 15.35 3.64 10.49
CA GLY A 192 15.27 2.21 10.84
C GLY A 192 15.20 1.32 9.59
N PHE A 193 14.50 1.76 8.55
CA PHE A 193 14.47 1.08 7.26
C PHE A 193 15.87 0.97 6.66
N LYS A 194 16.60 2.08 6.58
CA LYS A 194 17.96 2.15 6.06
C LYS A 194 18.92 1.27 6.86
N GLU A 195 18.86 1.33 8.20
CA GLU A 195 19.71 0.51 9.08
C GLU A 195 19.48 -0.99 8.80
N THR A 196 18.23 -1.43 8.74
CA THR A 196 17.88 -2.83 8.49
C THR A 196 18.34 -3.31 7.10
N LEU A 197 18.16 -2.49 6.06
CA LEU A 197 18.64 -2.80 4.71
C LEU A 197 20.17 -2.88 4.67
N SER A 198 20.86 -1.95 5.34
CA SER A 198 22.33 -1.96 5.44
C SER A 198 22.84 -3.22 6.15
N ALA A 199 22.21 -3.61 7.26
CA ALA A 199 22.53 -4.86 7.96
C ALA A 199 22.25 -6.12 7.11
N SER A 200 21.37 -5.99 6.12
CA SER A 200 21.03 -7.07 5.15
C SER A 200 21.90 -7.04 3.89
N GLY A 201 22.91 -6.17 3.81
CA GLY A 201 23.89 -6.11 2.74
C GLY A 201 23.53 -5.20 1.56
N PHE A 202 22.63 -4.22 1.76
CA PHE A 202 22.35 -3.16 0.79
C PHE A 202 23.04 -1.86 1.19
N GLU A 203 23.41 -1.07 0.18
CA GLU A 203 23.90 0.31 0.37
C GLU A 203 22.77 1.30 0.07
N ILE A 204 22.27 2.02 1.10
CA ILE A 204 21.12 2.92 1.00
C ILE A 204 21.53 4.38 1.32
#